data_36a99612126b5d7a6389444d502073bf
#
_entry.id   36a99612126b5d7a6389444d502073bf
#
_cell.length_a   1.000
_cell.length_b   1.000
_cell.length_c   1.000
_cell.angle_alpha   90.00
_cell.angle_beta   90.00
_cell.angle_gamma   90.00
#
_symmetry.space_group_name_H-M   'P 1'
#
loop_
_entity.id
_entity.type
_entity.pdbx_description
1 polymer ?
#
loop_
_entity_poly.entity_id
_entity_poly.type
_entity_poly.pdbx_seq_one_letter_code
_entity_poly.pdbx_strand_id
1 'polypeptide(L)'
;MSDHNFRPNRRAVVAGLAAAALQAPNSATSAEEAPRLALRCRSDVLRLREKGPATEVWSFGDQPLRFKRSDRPEITLVNDLPKPIVLNWRGVDGVAAVEPLLVRSAVAPSASDNFRLPLRHAGTYLCDPALLGDGAARPFRALPLIVGENEPVRVDRDEVFLIEGWRLKPDGSAIAPGLDPEGTVPVYTVNGALTPEIRVRGRERLRLRFINGLPRHVIALKIEHADVTIMALDGQPAEPFLARGGALALAPGSRADVFIDVPPSPGNSPILMHDGDAARPIARLVRSDQAPLRNENLPSPVALPSNGLPARLDLKSALRVDLPFGGEQKDWLPPATFASTAPPAFRAKAGRTVVLSLINRASMTSVFHLHGHHFRLLDRLDDGWKPFWL
;
A
#
# COMPACT_ATOMS: atom_id res chain seq x y z
N MET A 1 60.23 62.18 6.36
CA MET A 1 58.76 62.02 6.33
C MET A 1 58.38 61.95 4.87
N SER A 2 58.18 60.74 4.36
CA SER A 2 57.75 60.52 2.98
C SER A 2 56.68 59.44 2.99
N ASP A 3 55.42 59.87 2.79
CA ASP A 3 54.29 59.03 2.63
C ASP A 3 54.34 58.30 1.28
N HIS A 4 54.51 57.05 1.24
CA HIS A 4 54.33 56.22 0.07
C HIS A 4 52.90 55.68 0.00
N ASN A 5 52.05 56.39 -0.74
CA ASN A 5 50.72 55.92 -1.15
C ASN A 5 50.87 54.83 -2.19
N PHE A 6 50.69 53.53 -1.75
CA PHE A 6 50.64 52.38 -2.65
C PHE A 6 49.25 52.27 -3.29
N ARG A 7 49.13 52.63 -4.55
CA ARG A 7 47.92 52.38 -5.34
C ARG A 7 48.10 51.12 -6.20
N PRO A 8 47.40 50.01 -5.90
CA PRO A 8 47.50 48.84 -6.73
C PRO A 8 46.92 49.12 -8.14
N ASN A 9 47.59 48.66 -9.17
CA ASN A 9 47.13 48.84 -10.54
C ASN A 9 46.01 47.85 -10.89
N ARG A 10 45.16 48.18 -11.87
CA ARG A 10 44.00 47.39 -12.25
C ARG A 10 44.33 45.93 -12.65
N ARG A 11 45.54 45.64 -13.13
CA ARG A 11 45.99 44.31 -13.50
C ARG A 11 46.27 43.42 -12.28
N ALA A 12 46.75 43.97 -11.17
CA ALA A 12 46.95 43.21 -9.94
C ALA A 12 45.63 42.83 -9.27
N VAL A 13 44.59 43.65 -9.34
CA VAL A 13 43.25 43.37 -8.82
C VAL A 13 42.54 42.25 -9.63
N VAL A 14 42.70 42.26 -10.96
CA VAL A 14 42.11 41.23 -11.83
C VAL A 14 42.79 39.86 -11.63
N ALA A 15 44.09 39.82 -11.41
CA ALA A 15 44.83 38.58 -11.12
C ALA A 15 44.45 38.00 -9.75
N GLY A 16 44.19 38.85 -8.74
CA GLY A 16 43.72 38.40 -7.40
C GLY A 16 42.30 37.82 -7.40
N LEU A 17 41.41 38.40 -8.20
CA LEU A 17 40.04 37.90 -8.36
C LEU A 17 39.97 36.58 -9.15
N ALA A 18 40.86 36.40 -10.14
CA ALA A 18 40.93 35.15 -10.91
C ALA A 18 41.46 33.96 -10.04
N ALA A 19 42.38 34.22 -9.10
CA ALA A 19 42.90 33.21 -8.21
C ALA A 19 41.91 32.81 -7.11
N ALA A 20 41.01 33.72 -6.68
CA ALA A 20 39.94 33.39 -5.70
C ALA A 20 38.77 32.61 -6.32
N ALA A 21 38.56 32.68 -7.63
CA ALA A 21 37.51 31.92 -8.31
C ALA A 21 37.86 30.43 -8.56
N LEU A 22 39.14 30.04 -8.36
CA LEU A 22 39.61 28.67 -8.58
C LEU A 22 39.63 27.79 -7.34
N GLN A 23 39.18 28.28 -6.18
CA GLN A 23 39.08 27.54 -4.93
C GLN A 23 37.67 27.52 -4.36
N ALA A 24 36.62 27.54 -5.18
CA ALA A 24 35.32 27.04 -4.74
C ALA A 24 35.45 25.52 -4.58
N PRO A 25 35.17 24.95 -3.39
CA PRO A 25 35.10 23.53 -3.30
C PRO A 25 33.97 23.09 -4.25
N ASN A 26 34.28 22.28 -5.22
CA ASN A 26 33.33 21.47 -5.93
C ASN A 26 32.67 20.56 -4.89
N SER A 27 31.66 21.06 -4.17
CA SER A 27 30.65 20.25 -3.57
C SER A 27 29.86 19.62 -4.72
N ALA A 28 30.49 18.65 -5.39
CA ALA A 28 29.75 17.66 -6.12
C ALA A 28 28.84 17.02 -5.07
N THR A 29 27.64 17.53 -4.91
CA THR A 29 26.53 16.79 -4.34
C THR A 29 26.52 15.52 -5.17
N SER A 30 27.06 14.42 -4.62
CA SER A 30 26.86 13.11 -5.20
C SER A 30 25.34 12.96 -5.28
N ALA A 31 24.80 13.05 -6.48
CA ALA A 31 23.42 12.71 -6.71
C ALA A 31 23.30 11.27 -6.18
N GLU A 32 22.62 11.09 -5.07
CA GLU A 32 22.35 9.78 -4.50
C GLU A 32 21.71 8.95 -5.61
N GLU A 33 22.41 7.92 -6.05
CA GLU A 33 21.97 7.12 -7.18
C GLU A 33 20.60 6.54 -6.84
N ALA A 34 19.61 6.77 -7.69
CA ALA A 34 18.25 6.30 -7.45
C ALA A 34 18.25 4.79 -7.21
N PRO A 35 17.56 4.29 -6.16
CA PRO A 35 17.47 2.86 -5.89
C PRO A 35 16.99 2.12 -7.14
N ARG A 36 17.69 1.04 -7.52
CA ARG A 36 17.29 0.18 -8.63
C ARG A 36 16.65 -1.09 -8.12
N LEU A 37 15.50 -1.44 -8.67
CA LEU A 37 14.74 -2.60 -8.27
C LEU A 37 14.32 -3.42 -9.50
N ALA A 38 14.69 -4.70 -9.53
CA ALA A 38 14.15 -5.65 -10.48
C ALA A 38 12.97 -6.39 -9.88
N LEU A 39 11.78 -6.17 -10.43
CA LEU A 39 10.57 -6.92 -10.12
C LEU A 39 10.37 -8.01 -11.18
N ARG A 40 10.52 -9.25 -10.78
CA ARG A 40 10.33 -10.40 -11.66
C ARG A 40 9.05 -11.12 -11.32
N CYS A 41 8.09 -11.05 -12.24
CA CYS A 41 6.82 -11.74 -12.14
C CYS A 41 6.96 -13.17 -12.66
N ARG A 42 6.80 -14.17 -11.79
CA ARG A 42 7.11 -15.58 -12.11
C ARG A 42 6.15 -16.55 -11.42
N SER A 43 6.20 -17.81 -11.88
CA SER A 43 5.61 -18.92 -11.14
C SER A 43 6.37 -19.17 -9.84
N ASP A 44 5.61 -19.45 -8.78
CA ASP A 44 6.08 -19.70 -7.43
C ASP A 44 5.20 -20.78 -6.78
N VAL A 45 5.53 -21.21 -5.57
CA VAL A 45 4.78 -22.22 -4.86
C VAL A 45 4.53 -21.82 -3.41
N LEU A 46 3.33 -22.10 -2.90
CA LEU A 46 2.94 -21.91 -1.51
C LEU A 46 2.50 -23.21 -0.86
N ARG A 47 2.86 -23.39 0.39
CA ARG A 47 2.34 -24.49 1.19
C ARG A 47 1.05 -24.07 1.90
N LEU A 48 -0.08 -24.28 1.23
CA LEU A 48 -1.42 -23.91 1.70
C LEU A 48 -2.13 -25.04 2.47
N ARG A 49 -1.47 -26.17 2.66
CA ARG A 49 -1.94 -27.32 3.45
C ARG A 49 -0.81 -27.87 4.28
N GLU A 50 -1.11 -28.38 5.46
CA GLU A 50 -0.12 -29.06 6.30
C GLU A 50 0.46 -30.30 5.61
N LYS A 51 -0.42 -31.04 4.91
CA LYS A 51 -0.08 -32.26 4.15
C LYS A 51 -0.52 -32.10 2.70
N GLY A 52 0.28 -32.64 1.79
CA GLY A 52 -0.02 -32.63 0.37
C GLY A 52 0.94 -31.76 -0.46
N PRO A 53 0.70 -31.63 -1.77
CA PRO A 53 1.54 -30.85 -2.65
C PRO A 53 1.48 -29.35 -2.35
N ALA A 54 2.55 -28.64 -2.65
CA ALA A 54 2.56 -27.19 -2.66
C ALA A 54 1.66 -26.69 -3.80
N THR A 55 1.03 -25.54 -3.58
CA THR A 55 0.14 -24.89 -4.53
C THR A 55 0.93 -23.93 -5.42
N GLU A 56 0.81 -24.08 -6.72
CA GLU A 56 1.40 -23.16 -7.67
C GLU A 56 0.64 -21.84 -7.72
N VAL A 57 1.36 -20.75 -7.61
CA VAL A 57 0.88 -19.37 -7.65
C VAL A 57 1.77 -18.52 -8.54
N TRP A 58 1.36 -17.32 -8.86
CA TRP A 58 2.20 -16.31 -9.48
C TRP A 58 2.58 -15.25 -8.46
N SER A 59 3.82 -14.77 -8.48
CA SER A 59 4.31 -13.79 -7.50
C SER A 59 5.44 -12.91 -8.03
N PHE A 60 5.72 -11.84 -7.29
CA PHE A 60 6.96 -11.06 -7.36
C PHE A 60 7.99 -11.48 -6.31
N GLY A 61 7.68 -12.49 -5.50
CA GLY A 61 8.40 -12.88 -4.30
C GLY A 61 7.58 -12.62 -3.04
N ASP A 62 8.20 -12.79 -1.88
CA ASP A 62 7.54 -12.81 -0.57
C ASP A 62 7.89 -11.62 0.33
N GLN A 63 8.93 -10.85 -0.02
CA GLN A 63 9.39 -9.74 0.81
C GLN A 63 8.74 -8.42 0.43
N PRO A 64 8.19 -7.68 1.41
CA PRO A 64 7.68 -6.34 1.17
C PRO A 64 8.75 -5.41 0.62
N LEU A 65 8.40 -4.58 -0.35
CA LEU A 65 9.25 -3.49 -0.80
C LEU A 65 9.30 -2.41 0.28
N ARG A 66 10.50 -1.92 0.59
CA ARG A 66 10.68 -0.86 1.59
C ARG A 66 11.52 0.28 1.01
N PHE A 67 10.93 1.47 1.05
CA PHE A 67 11.54 2.73 0.61
C PHE A 67 11.28 3.83 1.64
N LYS A 68 11.88 4.97 1.44
CA LYS A 68 11.60 6.21 2.19
C LYS A 68 10.75 7.16 1.36
N ARG A 69 10.04 8.03 2.02
CA ARG A 69 9.35 9.15 1.38
C ARG A 69 10.35 9.98 0.57
N SER A 70 9.96 10.36 -0.63
CA SER A 70 10.75 11.07 -1.64
C SER A 70 11.71 10.22 -2.46
N ASP A 71 11.87 8.93 -2.16
CA ASP A 71 12.60 8.01 -3.03
C ASP A 71 11.96 7.97 -4.42
N ARG A 72 12.80 7.70 -5.42
CA ARG A 72 12.38 7.60 -6.83
C ARG A 72 13.01 6.36 -7.47
N PRO A 73 12.67 5.16 -6.98
CA PRO A 73 13.29 3.94 -7.49
C PRO A 73 13.08 3.79 -8.99
N GLU A 74 14.14 3.32 -9.67
CA GLU A 74 14.07 2.83 -11.04
C GLU A 74 13.68 1.36 -10.98
N ILE A 75 12.53 1.04 -11.56
CA ILE A 75 11.96 -0.30 -11.54
C ILE A 75 12.12 -0.92 -12.91
N THR A 76 12.73 -2.10 -12.95
CA THR A 76 12.71 -2.98 -14.11
C THR A 76 11.72 -4.11 -13.84
N LEU A 77 10.58 -4.08 -14.51
CA LEU A 77 9.60 -5.15 -14.45
C LEU A 77 9.91 -6.18 -15.51
N VAL A 78 10.08 -7.44 -15.11
CA VAL A 78 10.28 -8.59 -16.01
C VAL A 78 9.09 -9.52 -15.88
N ASN A 79 8.47 -9.89 -17.00
CA ASN A 79 7.34 -10.80 -17.03
C ASN A 79 7.77 -12.19 -17.52
N ASP A 80 8.00 -13.13 -16.60
CA ASP A 80 8.29 -14.54 -16.91
C ASP A 80 7.03 -15.41 -16.96
N LEU A 81 5.82 -14.79 -16.88
CA LEU A 81 4.56 -15.51 -16.98
C LEU A 81 4.15 -15.73 -18.44
N PRO A 82 3.30 -16.72 -18.73
CA PRO A 82 2.80 -16.98 -20.07
C PRO A 82 1.68 -16.01 -20.52
N LYS A 83 1.35 -15.01 -19.72
CA LYS A 83 0.28 -14.02 -19.98
C LYS A 83 0.81 -12.60 -19.85
N PRO A 84 0.27 -11.64 -20.60
CA PRO A 84 0.59 -10.23 -20.38
C PRO A 84 0.17 -9.76 -18.98
N ILE A 85 0.94 -8.85 -18.39
CA ILE A 85 0.65 -8.27 -17.07
C ILE A 85 0.60 -6.76 -17.11
N VAL A 86 -0.16 -6.18 -16.19
CA VAL A 86 -0.22 -4.75 -15.92
C VAL A 86 -0.10 -4.56 -14.41
N LEU A 87 0.73 -3.62 -13.96
CA LEU A 87 0.86 -3.35 -12.54
C LEU A 87 -0.13 -2.30 -12.05
N ASN A 88 -0.76 -2.61 -10.92
CA ASN A 88 -1.51 -1.67 -10.12
C ASN A 88 -0.69 -1.29 -8.88
N TRP A 89 -0.48 0.01 -8.69
CA TRP A 89 0.16 0.56 -7.49
C TRP A 89 -0.91 1.25 -6.64
N ARG A 90 -1.61 0.46 -5.81
CA ARG A 90 -2.73 0.97 -5.00
C ARG A 90 -2.25 1.95 -3.94
N GLY A 91 -2.76 3.18 -4.02
CA GLY A 91 -2.47 4.28 -3.11
C GLY A 91 -1.28 5.16 -3.53
N VAL A 92 -0.48 4.78 -4.54
CA VAL A 92 0.57 5.65 -5.08
C VAL A 92 -0.05 6.64 -6.06
N ASP A 93 0.31 7.91 -5.96
CA ASP A 93 -0.32 9.01 -6.70
C ASP A 93 0.59 9.78 -7.65
N GLY A 94 -0.05 10.53 -8.54
CA GLY A 94 0.51 11.65 -9.27
C GLY A 94 1.60 11.32 -10.28
N VAL A 95 1.70 10.08 -10.75
CA VAL A 95 2.71 9.69 -11.73
C VAL A 95 2.16 8.75 -12.80
N ALA A 96 2.62 8.93 -14.02
CA ALA A 96 2.23 8.10 -15.15
C ALA A 96 2.51 6.60 -14.94
N ALA A 97 3.52 6.26 -14.12
CA ALA A 97 3.87 4.88 -13.81
C ALA A 97 2.75 4.10 -13.09
N VAL A 98 1.81 4.80 -12.44
CA VAL A 98 0.68 4.18 -11.73
C VAL A 98 -0.62 4.15 -12.55
N GLU A 99 -0.58 4.59 -13.81
CA GLU A 99 -1.72 4.61 -14.73
C GLU A 99 -1.69 3.36 -15.63
N PRO A 100 -2.24 2.23 -15.18
CA PRO A 100 -2.24 1.01 -15.97
C PRO A 100 -3.14 1.17 -17.20
N LEU A 101 -2.70 0.64 -18.34
CA LEU A 101 -3.39 0.63 -19.63
C LEU A 101 -3.58 2.00 -20.31
N LEU A 102 -3.59 3.12 -19.59
CA LEU A 102 -3.73 4.45 -20.15
C LEU A 102 -2.38 5.01 -20.61
N VAL A 103 -1.38 4.92 -19.74
CA VAL A 103 -0.04 5.46 -19.98
C VAL A 103 0.98 4.36 -20.20
N ARG A 104 0.77 3.20 -19.55
CA ARG A 104 1.66 2.05 -19.66
C ARG A 104 0.96 0.89 -20.32
N SER A 105 1.58 0.36 -21.37
CA SER A 105 1.10 -0.85 -22.05
C SER A 105 1.29 -2.08 -21.16
N ALA A 106 0.53 -3.13 -21.44
CA ALA A 106 0.77 -4.43 -20.84
C ALA A 106 2.14 -4.97 -21.23
N VAL A 107 2.83 -5.58 -20.26
CA VAL A 107 4.11 -6.24 -20.49
C VAL A 107 3.86 -7.65 -20.96
N ALA A 108 4.24 -7.93 -22.21
CA ALA A 108 4.06 -9.24 -22.84
C ALA A 108 4.89 -10.34 -22.13
N PRO A 109 4.55 -11.62 -22.33
CA PRO A 109 5.40 -12.74 -21.88
C PRO A 109 6.86 -12.58 -22.33
N SER A 110 7.79 -12.85 -21.42
CA SER A 110 9.24 -12.74 -21.65
C SER A 110 9.75 -11.32 -21.98
N ALA A 111 8.89 -10.30 -21.84
CA ALA A 111 9.26 -8.91 -22.03
C ALA A 111 9.60 -8.22 -20.70
N SER A 112 10.18 -7.04 -20.81
CA SER A 112 10.46 -6.17 -19.66
C SER A 112 10.02 -4.75 -19.94
N ASP A 113 9.80 -3.99 -18.87
CA ASP A 113 9.46 -2.58 -18.89
C ASP A 113 10.22 -1.84 -17.80
N ASN A 114 10.71 -0.63 -18.11
CA ASN A 114 11.47 0.20 -17.18
C ASN A 114 10.72 1.48 -16.88
N PHE A 115 10.64 1.84 -15.61
CA PHE A 115 10.00 3.08 -15.19
C PHE A 115 10.51 3.57 -13.83
N ARG A 116 10.30 4.85 -13.56
CA ARG A 116 10.53 5.46 -12.25
C ARG A 116 9.23 5.51 -11.47
N LEU A 117 9.31 5.20 -10.18
CA LEU A 117 8.19 5.26 -9.26
C LEU A 117 8.48 6.32 -8.18
N PRO A 118 8.12 7.60 -8.37
CA PRO A 118 8.28 8.62 -7.34
C PRO A 118 7.34 8.37 -6.16
N LEU A 119 7.91 8.19 -4.97
CA LEU A 119 7.17 7.91 -3.74
C LEU A 119 7.03 9.20 -2.92
N ARG A 120 5.95 9.92 -3.15
CA ARG A 120 5.71 11.25 -2.57
C ARG A 120 5.19 11.21 -1.14
N HIS A 121 4.48 10.15 -0.78
CA HIS A 121 3.79 10.01 0.48
C HIS A 121 4.30 8.77 1.24
N ALA A 122 4.46 8.90 2.55
CA ALA A 122 4.73 7.78 3.42
C ALA A 122 3.44 7.00 3.67
N GLY A 123 3.55 5.67 3.87
CA GLY A 123 2.39 4.84 4.16
C GLY A 123 2.54 3.39 3.73
N THR A 124 1.43 2.67 3.78
CA THR A 124 1.29 1.28 3.37
C THR A 124 0.55 1.19 2.05
N TYR A 125 1.18 0.59 1.06
CA TYR A 125 0.71 0.47 -0.31
C TYR A 125 0.71 -0.98 -0.76
N LEU A 126 0.05 -1.25 -1.87
CA LEU A 126 -0.05 -2.58 -2.43
C LEU A 126 0.24 -2.54 -3.93
N CYS A 127 1.16 -3.41 -4.37
CA CYS A 127 1.37 -3.68 -5.78
C CYS A 127 0.72 -5.02 -6.13
N ASP A 128 -0.23 -5.00 -7.04
CA ASP A 128 -0.82 -6.20 -7.60
C ASP A 128 -0.79 -6.16 -9.13
N PRO A 129 -0.59 -7.30 -9.81
CA PRO A 129 -0.76 -7.34 -11.25
C PRO A 129 -2.21 -7.54 -11.59
N ALA A 130 -2.73 -6.69 -12.44
CA ALA A 130 -3.94 -6.98 -13.18
C ALA A 130 -3.57 -7.80 -14.41
N LEU A 131 -4.00 -9.03 -14.46
CA LEU A 131 -3.81 -9.86 -15.63
C LEU A 131 -4.81 -9.47 -16.71
N LEU A 132 -4.32 -9.37 -17.95
CA LEU A 132 -5.18 -9.13 -19.11
C LEU A 132 -5.67 -10.46 -19.67
N GLY A 133 -6.95 -10.50 -20.07
CA GLY A 133 -7.59 -11.64 -20.68
C GLY A 133 -8.51 -12.43 -19.77
N ASP A 134 -8.88 -13.62 -20.17
CA ASP A 134 -9.89 -14.53 -19.61
C ASP A 134 -9.57 -15.15 -18.24
N GLY A 135 -8.85 -14.44 -17.48
CA GLY A 135 -8.50 -14.83 -16.13
C GLY A 135 -7.15 -15.51 -16.04
N ALA A 136 -6.55 -15.29 -14.90
CA ALA A 136 -5.36 -15.97 -14.50
C ALA A 136 -5.68 -17.45 -14.36
N ALA A 137 -4.95 -18.28 -15.06
CA ALA A 137 -4.99 -19.72 -14.83
C ALA A 137 -4.63 -20.05 -13.37
N ARG A 138 -3.97 -19.14 -12.68
CA ARG A 138 -3.48 -19.25 -11.30
C ARG A 138 -3.64 -17.96 -10.53
N PRO A 139 -3.90 -18.03 -9.22
CA PRO A 139 -3.96 -16.84 -8.39
C PRO A 139 -2.58 -16.18 -8.27
N PHE A 140 -2.60 -14.88 -8.11
CA PHE A 140 -1.43 -14.04 -7.96
C PHE A 140 -1.30 -13.51 -6.54
N ARG A 141 -0.07 -13.51 -6.01
CA ARG A 141 0.26 -12.85 -4.74
C ARG A 141 0.56 -11.37 -4.98
N ALA A 142 -0.16 -10.53 -4.29
CA ALA A 142 0.17 -9.12 -4.25
C ALA A 142 1.47 -8.88 -3.45
N LEU A 143 2.11 -7.74 -3.69
CA LEU A 143 3.36 -7.35 -3.05
C LEU A 143 3.15 -6.06 -2.24
N PRO A 144 3.32 -6.09 -0.91
CA PRO A 144 3.28 -4.90 -0.10
C PRO A 144 4.41 -3.92 -0.46
N LEU A 145 4.09 -2.65 -0.52
CA LEU A 145 5.04 -1.55 -0.65
C LEU A 145 4.92 -0.65 0.57
N ILE A 146 5.98 -0.54 1.34
CA ILE A 146 6.07 0.30 2.52
C ILE A 146 6.96 1.49 2.22
N VAL A 147 6.42 2.67 2.37
CA VAL A 147 7.16 3.92 2.28
C VAL A 147 7.25 4.51 3.68
N GLY A 148 8.45 4.50 4.24
CA GLY A 148 8.72 5.02 5.58
C GLY A 148 8.63 6.54 5.64
N GLU A 149 8.22 7.04 6.78
CA GLU A 149 8.25 8.45 7.13
C GLU A 149 9.71 8.95 7.21
N ASN A 150 9.94 10.23 6.91
CA ASN A 150 11.26 10.86 7.08
C ASN A 150 11.60 11.09 8.55
N GLU A 151 10.58 11.24 9.39
CA GLU A 151 10.71 11.42 10.84
C GLU A 151 10.52 10.08 11.55
N PRO A 152 11.26 9.83 12.65
CA PRO A 152 11.10 8.59 13.40
C PRO A 152 9.70 8.45 13.99
N VAL A 153 9.06 7.32 13.74
CA VAL A 153 7.80 6.94 14.37
C VAL A 153 8.08 6.16 15.64
N ARG A 154 7.42 6.51 16.74
CA ARG A 154 7.68 5.95 18.07
C ARG A 154 7.01 4.57 18.21
N VAL A 155 7.63 3.56 17.60
CA VAL A 155 7.27 2.14 17.68
C VAL A 155 8.52 1.30 17.87
N ASP A 156 8.38 0.13 18.47
CA ASP A 156 9.50 -0.80 18.65
C ASP A 156 9.66 -1.73 17.45
N ARG A 157 8.53 -2.07 16.80
CA ARG A 157 8.50 -2.92 15.60
C ARG A 157 7.43 -2.48 14.64
N ASP A 158 7.68 -2.77 13.35
CA ASP A 158 6.81 -2.45 12.22
C ASP A 158 6.63 -3.72 11.38
N GLU A 159 5.45 -4.33 11.49
CA GLU A 159 5.11 -5.63 10.91
C GLU A 159 4.03 -5.50 9.84
N VAL A 160 4.24 -6.16 8.72
CA VAL A 160 3.29 -6.19 7.61
C VAL A 160 2.47 -7.46 7.66
N PHE A 161 1.15 -7.34 7.52
CA PHE A 161 0.17 -8.42 7.47
C PHE A 161 -0.58 -8.37 6.14
N LEU A 162 -0.02 -8.96 5.09
CA LEU A 162 -0.74 -9.21 3.85
C LEU A 162 -1.64 -10.43 4.06
N ILE A 163 -2.95 -10.19 4.10
CA ILE A 163 -3.96 -11.24 4.25
C ILE A 163 -4.39 -11.68 2.87
N GLU A 164 -4.22 -12.98 2.59
CA GLU A 164 -4.48 -13.57 1.29
C GLU A 164 -5.51 -14.69 1.42
N GLY A 165 -6.38 -14.82 0.43
CA GLY A 165 -7.43 -15.86 0.39
C GLY A 165 -7.26 -16.78 -0.82
N TRP A 166 -7.43 -18.07 -0.58
CA TRP A 166 -7.21 -19.13 -1.54
C TRP A 166 -8.41 -20.08 -1.59
N ARG A 167 -8.74 -20.57 -2.78
CA ARG A 167 -9.67 -21.68 -2.97
C ARG A 167 -8.91 -22.83 -3.61
N LEU A 168 -8.96 -24.00 -3.02
CA LEU A 168 -8.17 -25.14 -3.47
C LEU A 168 -9.07 -26.26 -3.98
N LYS A 169 -8.66 -26.87 -5.09
CA LYS A 169 -9.21 -28.13 -5.55
C LYS A 169 -8.75 -29.31 -4.66
N PRO A 170 -9.40 -30.47 -4.76
CA PRO A 170 -8.97 -31.64 -4.00
C PRO A 170 -7.50 -32.04 -4.24
N ASP A 171 -6.99 -31.84 -5.44
CA ASP A 171 -5.60 -32.13 -5.83
C ASP A 171 -4.58 -31.12 -5.26
N GLY A 172 -5.04 -30.04 -4.63
CA GLY A 172 -4.18 -28.99 -4.06
C GLY A 172 -3.89 -27.82 -5.02
N SER A 173 -4.33 -27.89 -6.26
CA SER A 173 -4.21 -26.76 -7.17
C SER A 173 -5.15 -25.61 -6.77
N ALA A 174 -4.69 -24.37 -6.96
CA ALA A 174 -5.51 -23.21 -6.67
C ALA A 174 -6.55 -22.97 -7.76
N ILE A 175 -7.73 -22.56 -7.33
CA ILE A 175 -8.81 -22.13 -8.22
C ILE A 175 -8.53 -20.68 -8.63
N ALA A 176 -8.81 -20.35 -9.87
CA ALA A 176 -8.63 -18.99 -10.40
C ALA A 176 -9.36 -17.95 -9.52
N PRO A 177 -8.79 -16.75 -9.33
CA PRO A 177 -9.42 -15.70 -8.52
C PRO A 177 -10.81 -15.36 -9.03
N GLY A 178 -11.75 -15.23 -8.10
CA GLY A 178 -13.11 -14.84 -8.40
C GLY A 178 -14.05 -15.98 -8.79
N LEU A 179 -13.57 -17.20 -8.81
CA LEU A 179 -14.40 -18.39 -8.87
C LEU A 179 -14.55 -18.93 -7.44
N ASP A 180 -15.80 -19.08 -7.00
CA ASP A 180 -16.15 -19.69 -5.73
C ASP A 180 -17.03 -20.93 -5.98
N PRO A 181 -16.45 -22.06 -6.44
CA PRO A 181 -17.21 -23.27 -6.67
C PRO A 181 -17.87 -23.75 -5.38
N GLU A 182 -19.09 -24.23 -5.48
CA GLU A 182 -19.81 -24.82 -4.36
C GLU A 182 -18.98 -25.93 -3.70
N GLY A 183 -19.06 -26.03 -2.39
CA GLY A 183 -18.37 -27.07 -1.60
C GLY A 183 -16.88 -26.81 -1.36
N THR A 184 -16.32 -25.71 -1.80
CA THR A 184 -14.93 -25.36 -1.48
C THR A 184 -14.83 -24.53 -0.20
N VAL A 185 -13.83 -24.85 0.63
CA VAL A 185 -13.55 -24.10 1.85
C VAL A 185 -12.41 -23.10 1.58
N PRO A 186 -12.57 -21.83 1.99
CA PRO A 186 -11.48 -20.86 1.84
C PRO A 186 -10.31 -21.20 2.78
N VAL A 187 -9.10 -21.01 2.28
CA VAL A 187 -7.86 -21.05 3.05
C VAL A 187 -7.30 -19.64 3.10
N TYR A 188 -6.90 -19.19 4.28
CA TYR A 188 -6.34 -17.86 4.46
C TYR A 188 -4.90 -17.94 4.92
N THR A 189 -4.08 -17.04 4.41
CA THR A 189 -2.68 -16.89 4.82
C THR A 189 -2.39 -15.45 5.23
N VAL A 190 -1.40 -15.29 6.07
CA VAL A 190 -0.76 -13.99 6.34
C VAL A 190 0.69 -14.10 5.86
N ASN A 191 1.05 -13.24 4.90
CA ASN A 191 2.37 -13.28 4.25
C ASN A 191 2.73 -14.67 3.69
N GLY A 192 1.74 -15.42 3.17
CA GLY A 192 1.90 -16.76 2.64
C GLY A 192 1.95 -17.88 3.68
N ALA A 193 1.93 -17.59 4.97
CA ALA A 193 1.96 -18.57 6.05
C ALA A 193 0.56 -18.82 6.62
N LEU A 194 0.27 -20.08 6.98
CA LEU A 194 -0.95 -20.47 7.70
C LEU A 194 -0.81 -20.10 9.18
N THR A 195 -1.66 -19.21 9.68
CA THR A 195 -1.73 -18.81 11.10
C THR A 195 -0.37 -18.58 11.77
N PRO A 196 0.48 -17.65 11.26
CA PRO A 196 1.80 -17.43 11.81
C PRO A 196 1.74 -16.93 13.26
N GLU A 197 2.78 -17.31 14.03
CA GLU A 197 3.03 -16.81 15.37
C GLU A 197 4.07 -15.71 15.35
N ILE A 198 3.72 -14.57 15.89
CA ILE A 198 4.61 -13.42 16.03
C ILE A 198 5.00 -13.30 17.52
N ARG A 199 6.26 -13.57 17.82
CA ARG A 199 6.78 -13.43 19.18
C ARG A 199 6.95 -11.96 19.54
N VAL A 200 6.38 -11.57 20.67
CA VAL A 200 6.40 -10.19 21.17
C VAL A 200 6.79 -10.15 22.65
N ARG A 201 7.20 -8.99 23.13
CA ARG A 201 7.48 -8.77 24.55
C ARG A 201 6.38 -7.93 25.19
N GLY A 202 6.15 -8.10 26.48
CA GLY A 202 5.25 -7.22 27.22
C GLY A 202 5.66 -5.74 27.07
N ARG A 203 4.69 -4.84 26.91
CA ARG A 203 4.88 -3.39 26.74
C ARG A 203 5.69 -2.99 25.50
N GLU A 204 5.82 -3.87 24.53
CA GLU A 204 6.32 -3.57 23.20
C GLU A 204 5.23 -2.84 22.42
N ARG A 205 5.55 -1.70 21.77
CA ARG A 205 4.62 -1.02 20.86
C ARG A 205 4.85 -1.50 19.45
N LEU A 206 3.83 -2.10 18.85
CA LEU A 206 3.87 -2.59 17.48
C LEU A 206 3.10 -1.66 16.55
N ARG A 207 3.64 -1.39 15.38
CA ARG A 207 2.90 -0.93 14.22
C ARG A 207 2.56 -2.17 13.39
N LEU A 208 1.28 -2.49 13.29
CA LEU A 208 0.80 -3.57 12.43
C LEU A 208 0.17 -2.95 11.20
N ARG A 209 0.67 -3.33 10.03
CA ARG A 209 0.20 -2.85 8.73
C ARG A 209 -0.66 -3.92 8.08
N PHE A 210 -1.96 -3.83 8.28
CA PHE A 210 -2.91 -4.76 7.69
C PHE A 210 -3.23 -4.38 6.25
N ILE A 211 -3.17 -5.38 5.36
CA ILE A 211 -3.48 -5.25 3.94
C ILE A 211 -4.46 -6.36 3.58
N ASN A 212 -5.63 -5.99 3.10
CA ASN A 212 -6.57 -6.96 2.55
C ASN A 212 -6.19 -7.28 1.10
N GLY A 213 -5.50 -8.38 0.88
CA GLY A 213 -5.11 -8.89 -0.43
C GLY A 213 -6.18 -9.77 -1.10
N LEU A 214 -7.35 -9.96 -0.47
CA LEU A 214 -8.45 -10.72 -1.08
C LEU A 214 -9.09 -9.89 -2.21
N PRO A 215 -9.38 -10.50 -3.37
CA PRO A 215 -9.87 -9.73 -4.52
C PRO A 215 -11.33 -9.27 -4.39
N ARG A 216 -12.16 -9.93 -3.56
CA ARG A 216 -13.61 -9.70 -3.54
C ARG A 216 -14.25 -9.55 -2.15
N HIS A 217 -13.58 -9.96 -1.09
CA HIS A 217 -14.19 -10.01 0.24
C HIS A 217 -13.81 -8.82 1.10
N VAL A 218 -14.80 -8.14 1.64
CA VAL A 218 -14.61 -7.25 2.79
C VAL A 218 -14.34 -8.15 3.99
N ILE A 219 -13.29 -7.86 4.72
CA ILE A 219 -12.94 -8.59 5.94
C ILE A 219 -13.05 -7.68 7.15
N ALA A 220 -13.43 -8.23 8.28
CA ALA A 220 -13.31 -7.57 9.57
C ALA A 220 -12.20 -8.25 10.38
N LEU A 221 -11.31 -7.46 10.94
CA LEU A 221 -10.19 -7.93 11.77
C LEU A 221 -10.42 -7.53 13.22
N LYS A 222 -10.02 -8.39 14.13
CA LYS A 222 -10.02 -8.12 15.57
C LYS A 222 -8.77 -8.69 16.20
N ILE A 223 -8.07 -7.90 17.01
CA ILE A 223 -6.97 -8.37 17.84
C ILE A 223 -7.53 -8.55 19.25
N GLU A 224 -7.57 -9.77 19.73
CA GLU A 224 -8.08 -10.03 21.07
C GLU A 224 -7.09 -9.57 22.13
N HIS A 225 -7.62 -9.11 23.25
CA HIS A 225 -6.84 -8.67 24.42
C HIS A 225 -5.87 -7.51 24.14
N ALA A 226 -6.19 -6.66 23.16
CA ALA A 226 -5.39 -5.47 22.84
C ALA A 226 -6.28 -4.28 22.47
N ASP A 227 -5.88 -3.10 22.91
CA ASP A 227 -6.44 -1.85 22.42
C ASP A 227 -5.80 -1.51 21.07
N VAL A 228 -6.61 -1.37 20.05
CA VAL A 228 -6.16 -1.12 18.68
C VAL A 228 -6.38 0.34 18.34
N THR A 229 -5.31 1.09 18.18
CA THR A 229 -5.36 2.49 17.74
C THR A 229 -5.11 2.58 16.25
N ILE A 230 -6.07 3.11 15.50
CA ILE A 230 -5.95 3.37 14.07
C ILE A 230 -5.06 4.60 13.87
N MET A 231 -4.03 4.47 13.05
CA MET A 231 -3.03 5.50 12.77
C MET A 231 -3.07 6.01 11.33
N ALA A 232 -3.39 5.13 10.38
CA ALA A 232 -3.51 5.47 8.97
C ALA A 232 -4.54 4.56 8.28
N LEU A 233 -5.20 5.09 7.26
CA LEU A 233 -6.11 4.38 6.39
C LEU A 233 -5.66 4.57 4.94
N ASP A 234 -5.62 3.49 4.18
CA ASP A 234 -5.22 3.45 2.77
C ASP A 234 -3.92 4.22 2.46
N GLY A 235 -2.97 4.17 3.41
CA GLY A 235 -1.66 4.81 3.31
C GLY A 235 -1.63 6.27 3.77
N GLN A 236 -2.78 6.86 4.16
CA GLN A 236 -2.84 8.24 4.62
C GLN A 236 -2.99 8.34 6.13
N PRO A 237 -2.17 9.20 6.81
CA PRO A 237 -2.29 9.43 8.23
C PRO A 237 -3.70 9.90 8.62
N ALA A 238 -4.22 9.33 9.71
CA ALA A 238 -5.45 9.74 10.35
C ALA A 238 -5.15 10.34 11.72
N GLU A 239 -6.06 11.16 12.25
CA GLU A 239 -6.05 11.46 13.68
C GLU A 239 -6.19 10.15 14.46
N PRO A 240 -5.31 9.84 15.43
CA PRO A 240 -5.37 8.56 16.12
C PRO A 240 -6.69 8.35 16.85
N PHE A 241 -7.31 7.19 16.64
CA PHE A 241 -8.55 6.82 17.35
C PHE A 241 -8.60 5.32 17.63
N LEU A 242 -9.26 4.94 18.71
CA LEU A 242 -9.46 3.54 19.05
C LEU A 242 -10.46 2.87 18.09
N ALA A 243 -10.10 1.71 17.62
CA ALA A 243 -11.00 0.88 16.84
C ALA A 243 -12.22 0.48 17.70
N ARG A 244 -13.41 0.71 17.19
CA ARG A 244 -14.65 0.39 17.90
C ARG A 244 -14.76 -1.10 18.17
N GLY A 245 -14.81 -1.50 19.44
CA GLY A 245 -14.79 -2.91 19.85
C GLY A 245 -13.52 -3.66 19.46
N GLY A 246 -12.40 -2.95 19.20
CA GLY A 246 -11.14 -3.55 18.75
C GLY A 246 -11.17 -4.10 17.32
N ALA A 247 -12.22 -3.79 16.55
CA ALA A 247 -12.42 -4.30 15.21
C ALA A 247 -12.21 -3.24 14.13
N LEU A 248 -11.67 -3.64 12.98
CA LEU A 248 -11.53 -2.82 11.78
C LEU A 248 -12.00 -3.60 10.55
N ALA A 249 -12.70 -2.92 9.65
CA ALA A 249 -13.14 -3.48 8.38
C ALA A 249 -12.25 -3.00 7.25
N LEU A 250 -11.83 -3.91 6.38
CA LEU A 250 -10.99 -3.64 5.22
C LEU A 250 -11.67 -4.16 3.95
N ALA A 251 -11.93 -3.27 3.02
CA ALA A 251 -12.34 -3.63 1.67
C ALA A 251 -11.17 -4.30 0.90
N PRO A 252 -11.42 -5.03 -0.20
CA PRO A 252 -10.37 -5.55 -1.07
C PRO A 252 -9.36 -4.47 -1.48
N GLY A 253 -8.07 -4.72 -1.23
CA GLY A 253 -6.99 -3.78 -1.50
C GLY A 253 -6.87 -2.63 -0.49
N SER A 254 -7.76 -2.51 0.50
CA SER A 254 -7.63 -1.52 1.57
C SER A 254 -6.54 -1.89 2.56
N ARG A 255 -5.96 -0.86 3.18
CA ARG A 255 -4.86 -0.97 4.13
C ARG A 255 -5.18 -0.15 5.36
N ALA A 256 -4.78 -0.65 6.53
CA ALA A 256 -4.82 0.10 7.79
C ALA A 256 -3.53 -0.11 8.57
N ASP A 257 -2.95 0.98 9.04
CA ASP A 257 -1.86 0.93 9.99
C ASP A 257 -2.42 1.15 11.39
N VAL A 258 -2.14 0.23 12.29
CA VAL A 258 -2.60 0.33 13.67
C VAL A 258 -1.43 0.22 14.63
N PHE A 259 -1.58 0.87 15.80
CA PHE A 259 -0.67 0.69 16.92
C PHE A 259 -1.36 -0.13 18.01
N ILE A 260 -0.58 -1.02 18.61
CA ILE A 260 -0.94 -1.74 19.82
C ILE A 260 0.22 -1.69 20.82
N ASP A 261 -0.11 -1.57 22.08
CA ASP A 261 0.84 -1.80 23.17
C ASP A 261 0.57 -3.21 23.73
N VAL A 262 1.57 -4.08 23.63
CA VAL A 262 1.43 -5.47 24.07
C VAL A 262 1.21 -5.50 25.60
N PRO A 263 0.14 -6.14 26.10
CA PRO A 263 -0.13 -6.24 27.53
C PRO A 263 1.06 -6.83 28.30
N PRO A 264 1.34 -6.34 29.51
CA PRO A 264 2.45 -6.85 30.33
C PRO A 264 2.23 -8.28 30.84
N SER A 265 0.95 -8.70 31.00
CA SER A 265 0.60 -10.02 31.54
C SER A 265 0.80 -11.16 30.55
N PRO A 266 1.17 -12.41 30.95
CA PRO A 266 1.30 -13.56 30.06
C PRO A 266 0.02 -13.82 29.26
N GLY A 267 0.17 -14.29 28.03
CA GLY A 267 -0.95 -14.68 27.21
C GLY A 267 -0.68 -14.55 25.71
N ASN A 268 -1.57 -15.07 24.93
CA ASN A 268 -1.58 -14.96 23.49
C ASN A 268 -2.72 -14.02 23.10
N SER A 269 -2.49 -13.21 22.08
CA SER A 269 -3.52 -12.37 21.45
C SER A 269 -3.79 -12.90 20.05
N PRO A 270 -4.85 -13.67 19.85
CA PRO A 270 -5.27 -14.10 18.52
C PRO A 270 -5.65 -12.89 17.67
N ILE A 271 -5.29 -12.95 16.40
CA ILE A 271 -5.78 -12.04 15.37
C ILE A 271 -6.84 -12.81 14.60
N LEU A 272 -8.08 -12.40 14.80
CA LEU A 272 -9.26 -13.00 14.17
C LEU A 272 -9.63 -12.22 12.93
N MET A 273 -10.07 -12.95 11.91
CA MET A 273 -10.65 -12.40 10.69
C MET A 273 -12.05 -12.98 10.48
N HIS A 274 -13.01 -12.12 10.18
CA HIS A 274 -14.35 -12.49 9.71
C HIS A 274 -14.47 -12.16 8.23
N ASP A 275 -14.84 -13.14 7.42
CA ASP A 275 -14.93 -13.05 5.96
C ASP A 275 -16.36 -12.80 5.42
N GLY A 276 -17.30 -12.53 6.31
CA GLY A 276 -18.74 -12.46 6.03
C GLY A 276 -19.47 -13.67 6.58
N ASP A 277 -18.86 -14.85 6.59
CA ASP A 277 -19.48 -16.11 7.03
C ASP A 277 -19.08 -16.49 8.47
N ALA A 278 -17.78 -16.47 8.76
CA ALA A 278 -17.28 -16.93 10.06
C ALA A 278 -16.02 -16.20 10.51
N ALA A 279 -15.84 -16.10 11.83
CA ALA A 279 -14.60 -15.64 12.43
C ALA A 279 -13.58 -16.80 12.49
N ARG A 280 -12.34 -16.50 12.06
CA ARG A 280 -11.24 -17.48 12.04
C ARG A 280 -9.95 -16.85 12.56
N PRO A 281 -9.13 -17.56 13.33
CA PRO A 281 -7.79 -17.08 13.67
C PRO A 281 -6.91 -17.13 12.41
N ILE A 282 -6.28 -15.99 12.07
CA ILE A 282 -5.37 -15.90 10.92
C ILE A 282 -3.92 -15.70 11.35
N ALA A 283 -3.67 -15.24 12.56
CA ALA A 283 -2.35 -15.06 13.15
C ALA A 283 -2.47 -15.01 14.68
N ARG A 284 -1.32 -15.01 15.37
CA ARG A 284 -1.27 -14.94 16.82
C ARG A 284 -0.06 -14.15 17.29
N LEU A 285 -0.27 -13.19 18.18
CA LEU A 285 0.82 -12.58 18.93
C LEU A 285 1.10 -13.44 20.15
N VAL A 286 2.30 -14.00 20.23
CA VAL A 286 2.75 -14.89 21.31
C VAL A 286 3.74 -14.13 22.15
N ARG A 287 3.37 -13.87 23.39
CA ARG A 287 4.26 -13.17 24.27
C ARG A 287 5.34 -14.10 24.81
N SER A 288 6.60 -13.64 24.67
CA SER A 288 7.76 -14.34 25.24
C SER A 288 7.78 -14.21 26.75
N ASP A 289 8.43 -15.19 27.43
CA ASP A 289 8.65 -15.17 28.89
C ASP A 289 9.71 -14.14 29.33
N GLN A 290 10.29 -13.41 28.39
CA GLN A 290 11.25 -12.34 28.69
C GLN A 290 10.58 -11.22 29.46
N ALA A 291 11.36 -10.54 30.29
CA ALA A 291 10.87 -9.35 31.00
C ALA A 291 10.27 -8.33 30.01
N PRO A 292 9.24 -7.58 30.40
CA PRO A 292 8.68 -6.52 29.59
C PRO A 292 9.78 -5.59 29.04
N LEU A 293 9.56 -5.06 27.84
CA LEU A 293 10.56 -4.19 27.18
C LEU A 293 10.85 -2.91 27.99
N ARG A 294 9.86 -2.48 28.77
CA ARG A 294 9.93 -1.30 29.65
C ARG A 294 9.04 -1.45 30.89
N ASN A 295 9.26 -0.61 31.90
CA ASN A 295 8.48 -0.65 33.14
C ASN A 295 7.07 -0.06 33.00
N GLU A 296 6.89 0.90 32.07
CA GLU A 296 5.63 1.58 31.80
C GLU A 296 5.33 1.58 30.31
N ASN A 297 4.08 1.73 29.95
CA ASN A 297 3.69 1.90 28.55
C ASN A 297 4.23 3.23 28.00
N LEU A 298 4.45 3.30 26.68
CA LEU A 298 4.70 4.57 26.02
C LEU A 298 3.49 5.50 26.18
N PRO A 299 3.68 6.82 26.13
CA PRO A 299 2.56 7.77 26.05
C PRO A 299 1.62 7.42 24.87
N SER A 300 0.38 7.87 24.97
CA SER A 300 -0.59 7.68 23.89
C SER A 300 -0.01 8.01 22.53
N PRO A 301 -0.33 7.25 21.47
CA PRO A 301 0.16 7.52 20.14
C PRO A 301 -0.22 8.92 19.67
N VAL A 302 0.72 9.62 19.06
CA VAL A 302 0.48 10.88 18.36
C VAL A 302 0.28 10.60 16.87
N ALA A 303 -0.40 11.50 16.16
CA ALA A 303 -0.63 11.36 14.72
C ALA A 303 0.69 11.13 13.96
N LEU A 304 0.64 10.30 12.93
CA LEU A 304 1.76 10.11 12.03
C LEU A 304 2.07 11.42 11.27
N PRO A 305 3.33 11.62 10.83
CA PRO A 305 3.70 12.78 10.03
C PRO A 305 2.79 12.94 8.82
N SER A 306 2.32 14.17 8.58
CA SER A 306 1.43 14.49 7.48
C SER A 306 2.08 14.25 6.11
N ASN A 307 1.32 13.72 5.19
CA ASN A 307 1.71 13.61 3.78
C ASN A 307 1.54 14.92 2.98
N GLY A 308 1.06 15.99 3.62
CA GLY A 308 0.92 17.30 2.98
C GLY A 308 -0.32 17.43 2.08
N LEU A 309 -1.27 16.49 2.17
CA LEU A 309 -2.55 16.64 1.47
C LEU A 309 -3.36 17.82 2.04
N PRO A 310 -4.17 18.51 1.23
CA PRO A 310 -4.89 19.72 1.66
C PRO A 310 -5.79 19.48 2.87
N ALA A 311 -5.63 20.24 3.93
CA ALA A 311 -6.51 20.16 5.11
C ALA A 311 -7.95 20.60 4.81
N ARG A 312 -8.12 21.49 3.83
CA ARG A 312 -9.42 22.03 3.41
C ARG A 312 -9.57 21.94 1.90
N LEU A 313 -10.77 21.57 1.46
CA LEU A 313 -11.18 21.54 0.06
C LEU A 313 -12.30 22.57 -0.16
N ASP A 314 -12.28 23.27 -1.29
CA ASP A 314 -13.38 24.12 -1.69
C ASP A 314 -14.53 23.26 -2.26
N LEU A 315 -15.47 22.91 -1.39
CA LEU A 315 -16.65 22.13 -1.75
C LEU A 315 -17.77 22.97 -2.35
N LYS A 316 -17.72 24.32 -2.19
CA LYS A 316 -18.78 25.21 -2.71
C LYS A 316 -18.71 25.34 -4.22
N SER A 317 -17.49 25.49 -4.78
CA SER A 317 -17.29 25.60 -6.21
C SER A 317 -16.99 24.25 -6.89
N ALA A 318 -17.07 23.14 -6.16
CA ALA A 318 -16.73 21.83 -6.69
C ALA A 318 -17.63 21.41 -7.87
N LEU A 319 -17.01 20.76 -8.84
CA LEU A 319 -17.76 20.00 -9.85
C LEU A 319 -18.33 18.75 -9.18
N ARG A 320 -19.67 18.58 -9.22
CA ARG A 320 -20.33 17.39 -8.68
C ARG A 320 -20.69 16.44 -9.80
N VAL A 321 -20.33 15.18 -9.62
CA VAL A 321 -20.51 14.13 -10.62
C VAL A 321 -21.07 12.89 -9.94
N ASP A 322 -22.19 12.40 -10.43
CA ASP A 322 -22.75 11.11 -10.04
C ASP A 322 -22.15 10.02 -10.93
N LEU A 323 -21.54 9.03 -10.30
CA LEU A 323 -20.96 7.87 -10.96
C LEU A 323 -21.70 6.60 -10.54
N PRO A 324 -22.80 6.25 -11.25
CA PRO A 324 -23.41 4.95 -11.05
C PRO A 324 -22.52 3.87 -11.65
N PHE A 325 -22.35 2.78 -10.94
CA PHE A 325 -21.63 1.59 -11.41
C PHE A 325 -22.34 0.32 -10.96
N GLY A 326 -22.03 -0.79 -11.62
CA GLY A 326 -22.78 -2.03 -11.47
C GLY A 326 -24.07 -2.00 -12.27
N GLY A 327 -24.91 -2.99 -12.08
CA GLY A 327 -26.18 -3.21 -12.79
C GLY A 327 -26.53 -4.69 -12.79
N GLU A 328 -27.20 -5.15 -13.83
CA GLU A 328 -27.55 -6.57 -14.00
C GLU A 328 -26.34 -7.46 -14.33
N GLN A 329 -25.18 -6.88 -14.58
CA GLN A 329 -23.93 -7.62 -14.80
C GLN A 329 -23.57 -8.39 -13.53
N LYS A 330 -23.67 -9.71 -13.62
CA LYS A 330 -23.33 -10.64 -12.54
C LYS A 330 -21.82 -10.90 -12.45
N ASP A 331 -21.08 -10.51 -13.48
CA ASP A 331 -19.70 -10.92 -13.64
C ASP A 331 -18.73 -9.74 -13.54
N TRP A 332 -17.60 -10.05 -12.97
CA TRP A 332 -16.44 -9.21 -12.94
C TRP A 332 -15.94 -8.95 -14.37
N LEU A 333 -15.86 -7.69 -14.78
CA LEU A 333 -15.28 -7.34 -16.07
C LEU A 333 -13.76 -7.50 -16.02
N PRO A 334 -13.16 -8.30 -16.91
CA PRO A 334 -11.72 -8.38 -17.02
C PRO A 334 -11.10 -7.00 -17.31
N PRO A 335 -9.93 -6.66 -16.73
CA PRO A 335 -9.24 -5.39 -17.02
C PRO A 335 -9.01 -5.14 -18.53
N ALA A 336 -8.92 -6.18 -19.34
CA ALA A 336 -8.76 -6.09 -20.79
C ALA A 336 -9.93 -5.42 -21.53
N THR A 337 -11.09 -5.33 -20.89
CA THR A 337 -12.24 -4.60 -21.45
C THR A 337 -12.19 -3.10 -21.24
N PHE A 338 -11.23 -2.61 -20.47
CA PHE A 338 -10.93 -1.18 -20.36
C PHE A 338 -10.30 -0.69 -21.66
N ALA A 339 -11.15 -0.26 -22.59
CA ALA A 339 -10.67 0.40 -23.79
C ALA A 339 -10.20 1.80 -23.42
N SER A 340 -8.93 2.10 -23.68
CA SER A 340 -8.38 3.47 -23.61
C SER A 340 -9.14 4.45 -24.53
N THR A 341 -9.96 3.93 -25.41
CA THR A 341 -10.82 4.65 -26.37
C THR A 341 -12.20 5.01 -25.81
N ALA A 342 -12.55 4.55 -24.61
CA ALA A 342 -13.82 4.94 -23.99
C ALA A 342 -13.84 6.45 -23.70
N PRO A 343 -14.97 7.16 -23.93
CA PRO A 343 -15.06 8.57 -23.58
C PRO A 343 -14.89 8.73 -22.07
N PRO A 344 -14.22 9.81 -21.60
CA PRO A 344 -14.07 10.06 -20.18
C PRO A 344 -15.44 10.26 -19.53
N ALA A 345 -15.64 9.72 -18.32
CA ALA A 345 -16.86 9.87 -17.54
C ALA A 345 -17.17 11.36 -17.24
N PHE A 346 -16.14 12.19 -17.10
CA PHE A 346 -16.25 13.64 -16.95
C PHE A 346 -14.93 14.33 -17.30
N ARG A 347 -14.97 15.65 -17.43
CA ARG A 347 -13.81 16.51 -17.62
C ARG A 347 -13.80 17.62 -16.59
N ALA A 348 -12.66 17.90 -16.00
CA ALA A 348 -12.47 19.00 -15.05
C ALA A 348 -11.20 19.79 -15.41
N LYS A 349 -11.21 21.09 -15.11
CA LYS A 349 -9.99 21.91 -15.21
C LYS A 349 -9.02 21.52 -14.09
N ALA A 350 -7.73 21.57 -14.37
CA ALA A 350 -6.70 21.37 -13.34
C ALA A 350 -6.90 22.33 -12.16
N GLY A 351 -6.71 21.85 -10.95
CA GLY A 351 -6.92 22.61 -9.70
C GLY A 351 -8.38 22.74 -9.24
N ARG A 352 -9.36 22.27 -10.02
CA ARG A 352 -10.75 22.28 -9.60
C ARG A 352 -11.06 21.09 -8.70
N THR A 353 -11.72 21.36 -7.55
CA THR A 353 -12.26 20.30 -6.72
C THR A 353 -13.38 19.55 -7.43
N VAL A 354 -13.34 18.22 -7.41
CA VAL A 354 -14.39 17.34 -7.91
C VAL A 354 -14.95 16.54 -6.77
N VAL A 355 -16.28 16.49 -6.66
CA VAL A 355 -16.99 15.63 -5.72
C VAL A 355 -17.65 14.52 -6.49
N LEU A 356 -17.29 13.30 -6.19
CA LEU A 356 -17.86 12.10 -6.81
C LEU A 356 -18.90 11.49 -5.86
N SER A 357 -20.10 11.28 -6.36
CA SER A 357 -21.15 10.51 -5.71
C SER A 357 -21.11 9.10 -6.32
N LEU A 358 -20.59 8.15 -5.57
CA LEU A 358 -20.43 6.76 -6.02
C LEU A 358 -21.69 5.98 -5.72
N ILE A 359 -22.41 5.55 -6.75
CA ILE A 359 -23.69 4.86 -6.62
C ILE A 359 -23.53 3.42 -7.07
N ASN A 360 -23.43 2.51 -6.11
CA ASN A 360 -23.37 1.08 -6.41
C ASN A 360 -24.78 0.54 -6.70
N ARG A 361 -25.03 0.13 -7.94
CA ARG A 361 -26.27 -0.50 -8.38
C ARG A 361 -26.18 -2.03 -8.46
N ALA A 362 -25.01 -2.61 -8.16
CA ALA A 362 -24.85 -4.04 -8.12
C ALA A 362 -25.51 -4.63 -6.85
N SER A 363 -25.92 -5.88 -6.93
CA SER A 363 -26.42 -6.65 -5.77
C SER A 363 -25.34 -7.03 -4.77
N MET A 364 -24.06 -6.78 -5.11
CA MET A 364 -22.90 -7.11 -4.29
C MET A 364 -22.10 -5.87 -3.89
N THR A 365 -21.32 -6.00 -2.83
CA THR A 365 -20.34 -4.98 -2.43
C THR A 365 -19.31 -4.79 -3.53
N SER A 366 -19.03 -3.54 -3.88
CA SER A 366 -18.03 -3.19 -4.90
C SER A 366 -16.94 -2.31 -4.30
N VAL A 367 -15.75 -2.39 -4.87
CA VAL A 367 -14.60 -1.56 -4.52
C VAL A 367 -14.37 -0.52 -5.60
N PHE A 368 -14.24 0.71 -5.18
CA PHE A 368 -13.84 1.80 -6.04
C PHE A 368 -12.37 2.14 -5.79
N HIS A 369 -11.57 2.12 -6.83
CA HIS A 369 -10.17 2.53 -6.79
C HIS A 369 -9.93 3.63 -7.83
N LEU A 370 -9.41 4.75 -7.38
CA LEU A 370 -9.03 5.87 -8.24
C LEU A 370 -7.50 5.83 -8.44
N HIS A 371 -7.07 5.42 -9.64
CA HIS A 371 -5.65 5.35 -9.96
C HIS A 371 -5.00 6.73 -9.96
N GLY A 372 -3.81 6.81 -9.36
CA GLY A 372 -2.98 8.02 -9.38
C GLY A 372 -3.49 9.22 -8.57
N HIS A 373 -4.54 9.05 -7.76
CA HIS A 373 -5.13 10.12 -6.96
C HIS A 373 -5.46 9.66 -5.56
N HIS A 374 -5.32 10.58 -4.60
CA HIS A 374 -5.97 10.47 -3.29
C HIS A 374 -7.32 11.17 -3.32
N PHE A 375 -8.25 10.68 -2.53
CA PHE A 375 -9.54 11.34 -2.34
C PHE A 375 -9.88 11.43 -0.86
N ARG A 376 -10.68 12.42 -0.52
CA ARG A 376 -11.18 12.59 0.82
C ARG A 376 -12.59 12.03 0.92
N LEU A 377 -12.75 11.01 1.75
CA LEU A 377 -14.09 10.51 2.07
C LEU A 377 -14.85 11.60 2.82
N LEU A 378 -15.97 12.06 2.26
CA LEU A 378 -16.77 13.11 2.86
C LEU A 378 -17.92 12.53 3.67
N ASP A 379 -18.63 11.55 3.09
CA ASP A 379 -19.83 10.99 3.67
C ASP A 379 -19.97 9.51 3.26
N ARG A 380 -20.55 8.72 4.15
CA ARG A 380 -21.04 7.37 3.91
C ARG A 380 -22.44 7.27 4.45
N LEU A 381 -23.32 6.66 3.69
CA LEU A 381 -24.75 6.60 3.93
C LEU A 381 -25.11 6.16 5.37
N ASP A 382 -24.35 5.22 5.92
CA ASP A 382 -24.63 4.60 7.21
C ASP A 382 -23.81 5.17 8.38
N ASP A 383 -22.84 6.03 8.11
CA ASP A 383 -21.80 6.39 9.07
C ASP A 383 -21.62 7.90 9.25
N GLY A 384 -22.31 8.70 8.41
CA GLY A 384 -22.22 10.15 8.43
C GLY A 384 -20.85 10.68 8.00
N TRP A 385 -20.60 11.93 8.32
CA TRP A 385 -19.42 12.68 7.92
C TRP A 385 -18.12 12.10 8.51
N LYS A 386 -17.23 11.60 7.65
CA LYS A 386 -15.91 11.07 8.04
C LYS A 386 -14.81 11.55 7.07
N PRO A 387 -14.25 12.74 7.30
CA PRO A 387 -13.33 13.37 6.35
C PRO A 387 -11.91 12.76 6.41
N PHE A 388 -11.77 11.47 6.11
CA PHE A 388 -10.46 10.82 5.98
C PHE A 388 -9.93 10.95 4.55
N TRP A 389 -8.63 11.11 4.43
CA TRP A 389 -7.92 10.90 3.18
C TRP A 389 -7.68 9.40 2.98
N LEU A 390 -7.90 8.92 1.76
CA LEU A 390 -7.74 7.53 1.35
C LEU A 390 -6.90 7.46 0.06
#